data_fd4ea9c82007aa785e9509e34b6dfe21
#
_entry.id   fd4ea9c82007aa785e9509e34b6dfe21
#
_cell.length_a   1.000
_cell.length_b   1.000
_cell.length_c   1.000
_cell.angle_alpha   90.00
_cell.angle_beta   90.00
_cell.angle_gamma   90.00
#
_symmetry.space_group_name_H-M   'P 1'
#
loop_
_entity.id
_entity.type
_entity.pdbx_description
1 polymer ?
#
loop_
_entity_poly.entity_id
_entity_poly.type
_entity_poly.pdbx_seq_one_letter_code
_entity_poly.pdbx_strand_id
1 'polypeptide(L)'
;SEMCIRDSNTLMGRGDIIKETTLEVFNTKDTEYWNPTPVVSLNHQETPVSSPDVDLWDEFDRSIGHHFNLSIDLNSCTGCGACVIACHAENNVPVVGKEEIRRSRDMHWLRIDRYYSSEETFAGDNKTKDEISGLSSSLSTFGKMEFASENPQVAFQPIMCQHCNHAPCETVCPVAASAHGRQGQNHMTYNRCVGTRYCANNCPYKVRRFNWFLYNGNDEFDYHMKNHLGRKV
;
A
#
# COMPACT_ATOMS: atom_id res chain seq x y z
N SER A 1 -8.62 9.78 13.07
CA SER A 1 -7.24 9.30 13.20
C SER A 1 -6.50 9.57 11.91
N GLU A 2 -5.19 9.74 11.96
CA GLU A 2 -4.35 9.95 10.76
C GLU A 2 -4.49 8.82 9.72
N MET A 3 -4.80 7.63 10.16
CA MET A 3 -5.05 6.51 9.26
C MET A 3 -6.33 6.70 8.45
N CYS A 4 -7.40 7.16 9.07
CA CYS A 4 -8.63 7.48 8.32
C CYS A 4 -8.39 8.59 7.29
N ILE A 5 -7.52 9.54 7.60
CA ILE A 5 -7.16 10.62 6.67
C ILE A 5 -6.28 10.09 5.53
N ARG A 6 -5.38 9.15 5.79
CA ARG A 6 -4.52 8.55 4.77
C ARG A 6 -5.24 7.56 3.87
N ASP A 7 -6.12 6.76 4.47
CA ASP A 7 -6.73 5.60 3.84
C ASP A 7 -8.11 5.90 3.25
N SER A 8 -8.61 7.13 3.41
CA SER A 8 -9.93 7.55 2.94
C SER A 8 -9.89 9.01 2.57
N ASN A 9 -9.64 9.28 1.30
CA ASN A 9 -9.49 10.65 0.82
C ASN A 9 -9.81 10.77 -0.67
N THR A 10 -9.83 11.98 -1.18
CA THR A 10 -9.81 12.27 -2.62
C THR A 10 -8.42 11.98 -3.19
N LEU A 11 -8.32 11.83 -4.50
CA LEU A 11 -7.03 11.56 -5.16
C LEU A 11 -6.03 12.72 -5.03
N MET A 12 -6.49 13.95 -4.85
CA MET A 12 -5.65 15.14 -4.63
C MET A 12 -4.57 15.32 -5.71
N GLY A 13 -4.96 15.25 -6.99
CA GLY A 13 -4.04 15.36 -8.13
C GLY A 13 -3.19 14.10 -8.40
N ARG A 14 -3.41 13.01 -7.66
CA ARG A 14 -2.69 11.75 -7.85
C ARG A 14 -3.50 10.77 -8.71
N GLY A 15 -3.87 11.19 -9.92
CA GLY A 15 -4.71 10.43 -10.85
C GLY A 15 -4.21 9.02 -11.17
N ASP A 16 -2.92 8.76 -11.00
CA ASP A 16 -2.31 7.47 -11.28
C ASP A 16 -2.68 6.36 -10.28
N ILE A 17 -3.24 6.71 -9.12
CA ILE A 17 -3.63 5.72 -8.10
C ILE A 17 -4.84 4.91 -8.56
N ILE A 18 -5.84 5.57 -9.13
CA ILE A 18 -7.05 4.93 -9.65
C ILE A 18 -7.07 5.10 -11.16
N LYS A 19 -7.06 3.98 -11.86
CA LYS A 19 -7.24 3.92 -13.30
C LYS A 19 -8.65 3.40 -13.57
N GLU A 20 -9.41 4.14 -14.34
CA GLU A 20 -10.74 3.76 -14.77
C GLU A 20 -10.86 3.90 -16.29
N THR A 21 -11.60 3.00 -16.89
CA THR A 21 -11.86 3.03 -18.32
C THR A 21 -13.20 2.36 -18.62
N THR A 22 -13.75 2.60 -19.80
CA THR A 22 -14.97 1.90 -20.22
C THR A 22 -14.65 0.50 -20.73
N LEU A 23 -15.61 -0.42 -20.63
CA LEU A 23 -15.46 -1.78 -21.14
C LEU A 23 -15.13 -1.80 -22.66
N GLU A 24 -15.68 -0.86 -23.42
CA GLU A 24 -15.39 -0.71 -24.84
C GLU A 24 -13.91 -0.38 -25.07
N VAL A 25 -13.39 0.60 -24.37
CA VAL A 25 -11.98 1.00 -24.48
C VAL A 25 -11.06 -0.12 -24.01
N PHE A 26 -11.40 -0.80 -22.91
CA PHE A 26 -10.64 -1.94 -22.40
C PHE A 26 -10.51 -3.08 -23.41
N ASN A 27 -11.59 -3.36 -24.17
CA ASN A 27 -11.61 -4.43 -25.18
C ASN A 27 -11.02 -4.04 -26.53
N THR A 28 -10.98 -2.75 -26.88
CA THR A 28 -10.60 -2.28 -28.22
C THR A 28 -9.26 -1.56 -28.29
N LYS A 29 -8.74 -1.08 -27.18
CA LYS A 29 -7.48 -0.32 -27.11
C LYS A 29 -6.41 -1.09 -26.38
N ASP A 30 -5.15 -0.85 -26.74
CA ASP A 30 -3.99 -1.41 -26.05
C ASP A 30 -3.91 -0.88 -24.62
N THR A 31 -3.30 -1.68 -23.75
CA THR A 31 -3.11 -1.34 -22.32
C THR A 31 -2.45 0.01 -22.12
N GLU A 32 -1.49 0.37 -22.98
CA GLU A 32 -0.77 1.65 -22.91
C GLU A 32 -1.70 2.87 -23.06
N TYR A 33 -2.83 2.72 -23.73
CA TYR A 33 -3.80 3.80 -23.91
C TYR A 33 -4.50 4.21 -22.61
N TRP A 34 -4.89 3.23 -21.79
CA TRP A 34 -5.64 3.50 -20.55
C TRP A 34 -4.81 3.32 -19.28
N ASN A 35 -3.64 2.74 -19.39
CA ASN A 35 -2.67 2.60 -18.30
C ASN A 35 -1.24 2.81 -18.82
N PRO A 36 -0.89 4.05 -19.23
CA PRO A 36 0.42 4.35 -19.77
C PRO A 36 1.53 4.07 -18.77
N THR A 37 2.65 3.55 -19.27
CA THR A 37 3.86 3.35 -18.47
C THR A 37 4.40 4.69 -18.02
N PRO A 38 4.64 4.90 -16.71
CA PRO A 38 5.23 6.14 -16.23
C PRO A 38 6.59 6.40 -16.88
N VAL A 39 6.89 7.67 -17.15
CA VAL A 39 8.17 8.09 -17.74
C VAL A 39 8.96 8.93 -16.73
N VAL A 40 10.28 8.86 -16.85
CA VAL A 40 11.23 9.68 -16.09
C VAL A 40 12.18 10.39 -17.06
N SER A 41 12.76 11.49 -16.64
CA SER A 41 13.75 12.19 -17.43
C SER A 41 15.13 11.58 -17.22
N LEU A 42 15.67 10.93 -18.24
CA LEU A 42 17.05 10.46 -18.30
C LEU A 42 17.80 11.29 -19.35
N ASN A 43 18.81 12.04 -18.93
CA ASN A 43 19.59 12.93 -19.83
C ASN A 43 18.72 13.88 -20.66
N HIS A 44 17.66 14.45 -20.05
CA HIS A 44 16.66 15.32 -20.69
C HIS A 44 15.79 14.63 -21.77
N GLN A 45 15.75 13.31 -21.78
CA GLN A 45 14.83 12.53 -22.63
C GLN A 45 13.84 11.78 -21.74
N GLU A 46 12.58 11.78 -22.14
CA GLU A 46 11.55 10.98 -21.49
C GLU A 46 11.79 9.50 -21.78
N THR A 47 12.05 8.74 -20.72
CA THR A 47 12.36 7.32 -20.79
C THR A 47 11.38 6.55 -19.92
N PRO A 48 10.77 5.46 -20.41
CA PRO A 48 9.89 4.63 -19.58
C PRO A 48 10.64 4.09 -18.36
N VAL A 49 9.96 4.04 -17.20
CA VAL A 49 10.54 3.50 -15.95
C VAL A 49 10.90 2.02 -16.04
N SER A 50 10.35 1.31 -17.02
CA SER A 50 10.67 -0.10 -17.31
C SER A 50 11.94 -0.28 -18.15
N SER A 51 12.58 0.82 -18.61
CA SER A 51 13.82 0.74 -19.40
C SER A 51 14.99 0.28 -18.52
N PRO A 52 15.82 -0.67 -19.01
CA PRO A 52 17.04 -1.08 -18.30
C PRO A 52 17.99 0.07 -18.00
N ASP A 53 17.99 1.13 -18.82
CA ASP A 53 18.86 2.29 -18.64
C ASP A 53 18.49 3.14 -17.42
N VAL A 54 17.26 3.01 -16.93
CA VAL A 54 16.73 3.73 -15.77
C VAL A 54 16.87 2.90 -14.49
N ASP A 55 16.88 1.57 -14.62
CA ASP A 55 17.00 0.66 -13.47
C ASP A 55 18.46 0.62 -13.00
N LEU A 56 18.66 0.83 -11.69
CA LEU A 56 19.98 0.75 -11.05
C LEU A 56 20.38 -0.67 -10.66
N TRP A 57 19.51 -1.65 -10.90
CA TRP A 57 19.65 -3.01 -10.43
C TRP A 57 19.54 -3.99 -11.61
N ASP A 58 20.23 -5.09 -11.48
CA ASP A 58 20.07 -6.22 -12.41
C ASP A 58 18.68 -6.85 -12.25
N GLU A 59 18.11 -7.36 -13.32
CA GLU A 59 16.86 -8.10 -13.26
C GLU A 59 16.98 -9.33 -12.37
N PHE A 60 15.90 -9.59 -11.61
CA PHE A 60 15.81 -10.83 -10.84
C PHE A 60 15.64 -12.05 -11.78
N ASP A 61 16.36 -13.10 -11.49
CA ASP A 61 16.16 -14.39 -12.15
C ASP A 61 14.80 -14.97 -11.76
N ARG A 62 13.85 -14.87 -12.69
CA ARG A 62 12.47 -15.36 -12.52
C ARG A 62 12.29 -16.82 -12.91
N SER A 63 13.36 -17.51 -13.31
CA SER A 63 13.33 -18.94 -13.65
C SER A 63 13.31 -19.86 -12.43
N ILE A 64 13.64 -19.31 -11.25
CA ILE A 64 13.77 -20.08 -10.01
C ILE A 64 12.45 -20.07 -9.23
N GLY A 65 11.85 -21.26 -9.09
CA GLY A 65 10.68 -21.50 -8.25
C GLY A 65 9.38 -20.88 -8.81
N HIS A 66 8.47 -20.50 -7.92
CA HIS A 66 7.18 -19.92 -8.26
C HIS A 66 7.19 -18.42 -8.00
N HIS A 67 6.56 -17.66 -8.89
CA HIS A 67 6.23 -16.26 -8.66
C HIS A 67 4.76 -16.14 -8.28
N PHE A 68 4.51 -15.57 -7.11
CA PHE A 68 3.14 -15.38 -6.62
C PHE A 68 2.58 -14.06 -7.12
N ASN A 69 1.34 -14.09 -7.55
CA ASN A 69 0.57 -12.91 -7.93
C ASN A 69 -0.78 -12.96 -7.23
N LEU A 70 -1.29 -11.79 -6.87
CA LEU A 70 -2.62 -11.62 -6.32
C LEU A 70 -3.41 -10.68 -7.22
N SER A 71 -4.49 -11.18 -7.79
CA SER A 71 -5.44 -10.39 -8.57
C SER A 71 -6.69 -10.13 -7.74
N ILE A 72 -7.10 -8.87 -7.68
CA ILE A 72 -8.28 -8.43 -6.93
C ILE A 72 -9.21 -7.72 -7.91
N ASP A 73 -10.45 -8.21 -8.03
CA ASP A 73 -11.48 -7.55 -8.82
C ASP A 73 -12.04 -6.34 -8.06
N LEU A 74 -11.57 -5.16 -8.42
CA LEU A 74 -11.99 -3.91 -7.80
C LEU A 74 -13.43 -3.51 -8.18
N ASN A 75 -13.96 -4.00 -9.30
CA ASN A 75 -15.34 -3.74 -9.69
C ASN A 75 -16.33 -4.48 -8.76
N SER A 76 -15.94 -5.66 -8.29
CA SER A 76 -16.75 -6.46 -7.35
C SER A 76 -16.47 -6.13 -5.88
N CYS A 77 -15.45 -5.34 -5.59
CA CYS A 77 -15.07 -5.01 -4.22
C CYS A 77 -16.05 -4.02 -3.60
N THR A 78 -16.70 -4.42 -2.51
CA THR A 78 -17.63 -3.58 -1.73
C THR A 78 -16.99 -2.94 -0.50
N GLY A 79 -15.69 -3.15 -0.27
CA GLY A 79 -14.99 -2.65 0.92
C GLY A 79 -15.46 -3.29 2.24
N CYS A 80 -16.03 -4.50 2.19
CA CYS A 80 -16.63 -5.16 3.36
C CYS A 80 -15.62 -5.53 4.47
N GLY A 81 -14.30 -5.55 4.18
CA GLY A 81 -13.27 -5.86 5.16
C GLY A 81 -13.09 -7.35 5.49
N ALA A 82 -13.81 -8.26 4.83
CA ALA A 82 -13.68 -9.69 5.10
C ALA A 82 -12.24 -10.19 4.87
N CYS A 83 -11.54 -9.70 3.87
CA CYS A 83 -10.13 -10.01 3.61
C CYS A 83 -9.19 -9.55 4.74
N VAL A 84 -9.50 -8.41 5.36
CA VAL A 84 -8.74 -7.90 6.52
C VAL A 84 -8.92 -8.84 7.71
N ILE A 85 -10.15 -9.23 8.01
CA ILE A 85 -10.46 -10.15 9.12
C ILE A 85 -9.87 -11.54 8.87
N ALA A 86 -9.94 -12.05 7.63
CA ALA A 86 -9.33 -13.31 7.27
C ALA A 86 -7.79 -13.28 7.47
N CYS A 87 -7.14 -12.18 7.10
CA CYS A 87 -5.71 -11.97 7.35
C CYS A 87 -5.40 -11.96 8.87
N HIS A 88 -6.22 -11.28 9.67
CA HIS A 88 -6.07 -11.25 11.12
C HIS A 88 -6.21 -12.63 11.76
N ALA A 89 -7.22 -13.38 11.34
CA ALA A 89 -7.49 -14.71 11.87
C ALA A 89 -6.38 -15.72 11.52
N GLU A 90 -5.92 -15.70 10.25
CA GLU A 90 -4.90 -16.64 9.77
C GLU A 90 -3.51 -16.33 10.35
N ASN A 91 -3.16 -15.07 10.46
CA ASN A 91 -1.82 -14.65 10.87
C ASN A 91 -1.74 -14.22 12.34
N ASN A 92 -2.79 -14.43 13.11
CA ASN A 92 -2.85 -14.07 14.52
C ASN A 92 -2.46 -12.60 14.78
N VAL A 93 -2.97 -11.69 13.94
CA VAL A 93 -2.68 -10.26 14.04
C VAL A 93 -3.44 -9.67 15.24
N PRO A 94 -2.77 -8.95 16.15
CA PRO A 94 -3.42 -8.38 17.31
C PRO A 94 -4.48 -7.34 16.96
N VAL A 95 -5.62 -7.37 17.64
CA VAL A 95 -6.63 -6.32 17.58
C VAL A 95 -6.28 -5.23 18.59
N VAL A 96 -6.00 -4.03 18.12
CA VAL A 96 -5.41 -2.98 18.96
C VAL A 96 -6.39 -1.90 19.42
N GLY A 97 -7.51 -1.73 18.82
CA GLY A 97 -8.50 -0.72 19.20
C GLY A 97 -8.09 0.73 18.89
N LYS A 98 -9.03 1.64 19.17
CA LYS A 98 -8.97 3.06 18.78
C LYS A 98 -7.80 3.83 19.41
N GLU A 99 -7.47 3.54 20.66
CA GLU A 99 -6.41 4.27 21.39
C GLU A 99 -5.04 4.03 20.75
N GLU A 100 -4.72 2.80 20.38
CA GLU A 100 -3.45 2.48 19.74
C GLU A 100 -3.39 3.01 18.30
N ILE A 101 -4.53 3.01 17.59
CA ILE A 101 -4.63 3.63 16.26
C ILE A 101 -4.35 5.14 16.33
N ARG A 102 -4.87 5.84 17.34
CA ARG A 102 -4.56 7.26 17.57
C ARG A 102 -3.08 7.52 17.85
N ARG A 103 -2.37 6.54 18.38
CA ARG A 103 -0.92 6.59 18.62
C ARG A 103 -0.10 6.12 17.41
N SER A 104 -0.73 5.91 16.26
CA SER A 104 -0.10 5.36 15.03
C SER A 104 0.51 3.98 15.23
N ARG A 105 -0.10 3.14 16.09
CA ARG A 105 0.32 1.77 16.40
C ARG A 105 -0.65 0.72 15.85
N ASP A 106 -1.14 0.97 14.67
CA ASP A 106 -1.99 0.05 13.94
C ASP A 106 -1.26 -1.23 13.57
N MET A 107 -1.97 -2.37 13.64
CA MET A 107 -1.42 -3.69 13.37
C MET A 107 -2.00 -4.38 12.13
N HIS A 108 -2.85 -3.72 11.37
CA HIS A 108 -3.39 -4.29 10.13
C HIS A 108 -2.28 -4.52 9.10
N TRP A 109 -2.09 -5.77 8.67
CA TRP A 109 -1.17 -6.09 7.58
C TRP A 109 -1.79 -5.81 6.22
N LEU A 110 -3.09 -6.04 6.09
CA LEU A 110 -3.90 -5.69 4.95
C LEU A 110 -4.89 -4.62 5.39
N ARG A 111 -4.99 -3.54 4.63
CA ARG A 111 -5.98 -2.49 4.84
C ARG A 111 -6.74 -2.23 3.54
N ILE A 112 -7.88 -1.58 3.63
CA ILE A 112 -8.65 -1.13 2.46
C ILE A 112 -8.61 0.40 2.45
N ASP A 113 -7.92 0.96 1.48
CA ASP A 113 -7.93 2.39 1.23
C ASP A 113 -9.19 2.75 0.46
N ARG A 114 -9.76 3.91 0.75
CA ARG A 114 -10.98 4.42 0.11
C ARG A 114 -10.67 5.74 -0.54
N TYR A 115 -11.00 5.83 -1.82
CA TYR A 115 -10.86 7.07 -2.58
C TYR A 115 -12.23 7.56 -3.00
N TYR A 116 -12.47 8.84 -2.82
CA TYR A 116 -13.76 9.46 -3.08
C TYR A 116 -13.64 10.43 -4.25
N SER A 117 -14.67 10.47 -5.09
CA SER A 117 -14.85 11.47 -6.11
C SER A 117 -16.20 12.18 -5.89
N SER A 118 -16.22 13.49 -6.03
CA SER A 118 -17.44 14.28 -6.05
C SER A 118 -18.08 14.38 -7.44
N GLU A 119 -17.35 13.98 -8.47
CA GLU A 119 -17.78 13.93 -9.85
C GLU A 119 -18.14 12.48 -10.26
N GLU A 120 -18.73 12.31 -11.43
CA GLU A 120 -19.08 10.99 -11.97
C GLU A 120 -17.85 10.11 -12.23
N THR A 121 -16.71 10.73 -12.52
CA THR A 121 -15.44 10.04 -12.78
C THR A 121 -14.32 10.60 -11.91
N PHE A 122 -13.34 9.75 -11.55
CA PHE A 122 -12.15 10.18 -10.81
C PHE A 122 -11.27 11.11 -11.64
N ALA A 123 -11.24 10.94 -12.96
CA ALA A 123 -10.51 11.84 -13.86
C ALA A 123 -11.13 13.25 -13.89
N GLY A 124 -12.48 13.33 -13.90
CA GLY A 124 -13.19 14.60 -13.80
C GLY A 124 -12.95 15.31 -12.48
N ASP A 125 -13.02 14.58 -11.37
CA ASP A 125 -12.76 15.09 -10.03
C ASP A 125 -11.32 15.63 -9.89
N ASN A 126 -10.32 14.91 -10.40
CA ASN A 126 -8.94 15.36 -10.41
C ASN A 126 -8.77 16.66 -11.19
N LYS A 127 -9.34 16.75 -12.39
CA LYS A 127 -9.26 17.97 -13.21
C LYS A 127 -9.83 19.17 -12.49
N THR A 128 -11.03 19.05 -11.91
CA THR A 128 -11.68 20.11 -11.15
C THR A 128 -10.85 20.54 -9.94
N LYS A 129 -10.24 19.58 -9.24
CA LYS A 129 -9.40 19.87 -8.07
C LYS A 129 -8.05 20.46 -8.42
N ASP A 130 -7.45 20.05 -9.54
CA ASP A 130 -6.20 20.61 -10.03
C ASP A 130 -6.36 22.09 -10.41
N GLU A 131 -7.50 22.47 -10.98
CA GLU A 131 -7.82 23.87 -11.28
C GLU A 131 -7.88 24.73 -10.01
N ILE A 132 -8.34 24.16 -8.88
CA ILE A 132 -8.42 24.85 -7.59
C ILE A 132 -7.07 24.86 -6.88
N SER A 133 -6.29 23.78 -7.00
CA SER A 133 -5.08 23.57 -6.21
C SER A 133 -3.90 24.43 -6.65
N GLY A 134 -3.74 24.80 -7.90
CA GLY A 134 -2.70 25.67 -8.44
C GLY A 134 -1.39 25.85 -7.64
N LEU A 135 -0.32 26.34 -8.23
CA LEU A 135 0.99 26.54 -7.57
C LEU A 135 0.97 27.51 -6.37
N SER A 136 -0.10 28.29 -6.20
CA SER A 136 -0.26 29.26 -5.11
C SER A 136 -1.20 28.78 -3.99
N SER A 137 -1.56 27.50 -3.98
CA SER A 137 -2.52 26.97 -3.02
C SER A 137 -1.99 26.98 -1.58
N SER A 138 -2.78 27.50 -0.67
CA SER A 138 -2.51 27.48 0.77
C SER A 138 -3.17 26.25 1.42
N LEU A 139 -2.80 25.93 2.67
CA LEU A 139 -3.45 24.87 3.46
C LEU A 139 -4.97 25.02 3.52
N SER A 140 -5.51 26.23 3.45
CA SER A 140 -6.95 26.48 3.40
C SER A 140 -7.61 25.99 2.11
N THR A 141 -6.84 25.78 1.05
CA THR A 141 -7.34 25.29 -0.24
C THR A 141 -7.74 23.82 -0.16
N PHE A 142 -7.09 23.03 0.70
CA PHE A 142 -7.46 21.62 0.90
C PHE A 142 -8.91 21.44 1.36
N GLY A 143 -9.40 22.31 2.24
CA GLY A 143 -10.80 22.28 2.64
C GLY A 143 -11.79 22.65 1.53
N LYS A 144 -11.34 23.38 0.51
CA LYS A 144 -12.15 23.71 -0.66
C LYS A 144 -12.19 22.61 -1.71
N MET A 145 -11.26 21.66 -1.65
CA MET A 145 -11.22 20.50 -2.55
C MET A 145 -12.12 19.35 -2.09
N GLU A 146 -12.67 19.43 -0.88
CA GLU A 146 -13.62 18.46 -0.37
C GLU A 146 -15.05 18.98 -0.63
N PHE A 147 -15.57 18.66 -1.81
CA PHE A 147 -16.94 19.03 -2.16
C PHE A 147 -17.94 18.05 -1.55
N ALA A 148 -19.01 18.59 -0.98
CA ALA A 148 -20.16 17.76 -0.65
C ALA A 148 -20.88 17.34 -1.95
N SER A 149 -21.05 16.04 -2.12
CA SER A 149 -21.78 15.45 -3.25
C SER A 149 -22.95 14.64 -2.73
N GLU A 150 -24.10 14.73 -3.41
CA GLU A 150 -25.27 13.92 -3.11
C GLU A 150 -25.03 12.43 -3.46
N ASN A 151 -24.19 12.17 -4.45
CA ASN A 151 -23.88 10.82 -4.91
C ASN A 151 -22.37 10.65 -5.13
N PRO A 152 -21.55 10.57 -4.06
CA PRO A 152 -20.12 10.42 -4.20
C PRO A 152 -19.74 9.06 -4.77
N GLN A 153 -18.79 9.05 -5.69
CA GLN A 153 -18.17 7.82 -6.17
C GLN A 153 -17.13 7.34 -5.16
N VAL A 154 -17.01 6.04 -4.99
CA VAL A 154 -16.05 5.42 -4.07
C VAL A 154 -15.30 4.29 -4.76
N ALA A 155 -13.97 4.32 -4.71
CA ALA A 155 -13.12 3.20 -5.10
C ALA A 155 -12.48 2.58 -3.85
N PHE A 156 -12.58 1.27 -3.71
CA PHE A 156 -11.92 0.51 -2.66
C PHE A 156 -10.64 -0.11 -3.20
N GLN A 157 -9.55 0.08 -2.49
CA GLN A 157 -8.27 -0.48 -2.88
C GLN A 157 -7.63 -1.25 -1.71
N PRO A 158 -7.72 -2.58 -1.71
CA PRO A 158 -6.99 -3.40 -0.74
C PRO A 158 -5.49 -3.27 -0.95
N ILE A 159 -4.77 -2.93 0.12
CA ILE A 159 -3.33 -2.71 0.11
C ILE A 159 -2.64 -3.65 1.09
N MET A 160 -1.62 -4.35 0.61
CA MET A 160 -0.76 -5.24 1.38
C MET A 160 0.69 -5.12 0.90
N CYS A 161 1.59 -5.91 1.45
CA CYS A 161 2.97 -5.97 0.97
C CYS A 161 2.99 -6.34 -0.52
N GLN A 162 3.67 -5.52 -1.33
CA GLN A 162 3.78 -5.71 -2.77
C GLN A 162 4.96 -6.60 -3.15
N HIS A 163 5.72 -7.09 -2.19
CA HIS A 163 6.93 -7.90 -2.43
C HIS A 163 7.84 -7.27 -3.49
N CYS A 164 8.09 -5.96 -3.36
CA CYS A 164 8.81 -5.15 -4.34
C CYS A 164 10.14 -5.80 -4.72
N ASN A 165 10.47 -5.86 -6.00
CA ASN A 165 11.74 -6.43 -6.47
C ASN A 165 12.94 -5.65 -5.91
N HIS A 166 12.87 -4.34 -5.89
CA HIS A 166 13.87 -3.44 -5.31
C HIS A 166 13.26 -2.77 -4.07
N ALA A 167 13.16 -3.55 -3.00
CA ALA A 167 12.37 -3.18 -1.84
C ALA A 167 13.05 -2.09 -1.01
N PRO A 168 12.44 -0.89 -0.86
CA PRO A 168 13.01 0.17 -0.04
C PRO A 168 13.06 -0.16 1.45
N CYS A 169 12.37 -1.20 1.90
CA CYS A 169 12.47 -1.72 3.26
C CYS A 169 13.73 -2.56 3.51
N GLU A 170 14.35 -3.08 2.45
CA GLU A 170 15.57 -3.90 2.55
C GLU A 170 16.82 -3.04 2.66
N THR A 171 16.93 -2.01 1.83
CA THR A 171 18.10 -1.13 1.77
C THR A 171 18.38 -0.39 3.07
N VAL A 172 17.36 -0.16 3.89
CA VAL A 172 17.47 0.56 5.17
C VAL A 172 17.62 -0.37 6.38
N CYS A 173 17.61 -1.66 6.19
CA CYS A 173 17.78 -2.61 7.29
C CYS A 173 19.27 -2.79 7.61
N PRO A 174 19.74 -2.40 8.82
CA PRO A 174 21.17 -2.44 9.15
C PRO A 174 21.73 -3.85 9.25
N VAL A 175 20.86 -4.84 9.41
CA VAL A 175 21.24 -6.25 9.61
C VAL A 175 20.72 -7.18 8.51
N ALA A 176 20.17 -6.63 7.43
CA ALA A 176 19.55 -7.39 6.35
C ALA A 176 18.52 -8.44 6.84
N ALA A 177 17.74 -8.06 7.87
CA ALA A 177 16.64 -8.90 8.35
C ALA A 177 15.45 -8.88 7.39
N SER A 178 15.25 -7.78 6.66
CA SER A 178 14.31 -7.68 5.56
C SER A 178 15.06 -8.04 4.27
N ALA A 179 14.68 -9.13 3.64
CA ALA A 179 15.37 -9.66 2.47
C ALA A 179 14.42 -10.45 1.55
N HIS A 180 14.76 -10.55 0.27
CA HIS A 180 14.02 -11.40 -0.67
C HIS A 180 14.43 -12.87 -0.57
N GLY A 181 13.43 -13.72 -0.62
CA GLY A 181 13.64 -15.15 -0.92
C GLY A 181 13.88 -15.35 -2.41
N ARG A 182 14.41 -16.54 -2.76
CA ARG A 182 14.64 -16.91 -4.17
C ARG A 182 13.38 -16.93 -5.04
N GLN A 183 12.21 -17.03 -4.41
CA GLN A 183 10.91 -17.03 -5.08
C GLN A 183 10.26 -15.62 -5.14
N GLY A 184 11.02 -14.57 -4.95
CA GLY A 184 10.57 -13.18 -5.06
C GLY A 184 9.78 -12.64 -3.87
N GLN A 185 9.61 -13.42 -2.81
CA GLN A 185 8.89 -12.97 -1.62
C GLN A 185 9.81 -12.20 -0.67
N ASN A 186 9.33 -11.07 -0.18
CA ASN A 186 10.00 -10.32 0.87
C ASN A 186 9.76 -10.99 2.23
N HIS A 187 10.83 -11.39 2.88
CA HIS A 187 10.81 -12.06 4.17
C HIS A 187 11.36 -11.17 5.27
N MET A 188 10.88 -11.41 6.49
CA MET A 188 11.47 -10.88 7.70
C MET A 188 12.18 -12.00 8.47
N THR A 189 13.50 -11.92 8.56
CA THR A 189 14.28 -12.85 9.39
C THR A 189 14.17 -12.38 10.84
N TYR A 190 13.20 -12.93 11.55
CA TYR A 190 12.85 -12.52 12.90
C TYR A 190 14.03 -12.51 13.88
N ASN A 191 14.83 -13.56 13.91
CA ASN A 191 15.96 -13.68 14.82
C ASN A 191 17.11 -12.70 14.56
N ARG A 192 17.14 -12.08 13.37
CA ARG A 192 18.17 -11.10 13.00
C ARG A 192 17.69 -9.68 13.23
N CYS A 193 16.39 -9.46 13.34
CA CYS A 193 15.81 -8.14 13.48
C CYS A 193 16.18 -7.52 14.85
N VAL A 194 16.77 -6.33 14.81
CA VAL A 194 17.12 -5.54 16.01
C VAL A 194 16.09 -4.44 16.33
N GLY A 195 15.02 -4.34 15.56
CA GLY A 195 13.89 -3.47 15.86
C GLY A 195 14.11 -1.99 15.57
N THR A 196 14.96 -1.63 14.61
CA THR A 196 15.16 -0.21 14.22
C THR A 196 13.93 0.45 13.63
N ARG A 197 12.98 -0.35 13.09
CA ARG A 197 11.70 0.10 12.50
C ARG A 197 11.82 0.97 11.25
N TYR A 198 13.02 1.20 10.75
CA TYR A 198 13.21 2.03 9.58
C TYR A 198 12.58 1.43 8.31
N CYS A 199 12.47 0.11 8.24
CA CYS A 199 11.74 -0.57 7.17
C CYS A 199 10.26 -0.15 7.11
N ALA A 200 9.62 0.09 8.25
CA ALA A 200 8.24 0.59 8.29
C ALA A 200 8.15 2.04 7.80
N ASN A 201 9.11 2.88 8.19
CA ASN A 201 9.15 4.28 7.75
C ASN A 201 9.40 4.40 6.26
N ASN A 202 10.25 3.53 5.69
CA ASN A 202 10.64 3.59 4.29
C ASN A 202 9.68 2.86 3.34
N CYS A 203 8.73 2.09 3.86
CA CYS A 203 7.73 1.42 3.03
C CYS A 203 6.78 2.46 2.42
N PRO A 204 6.67 2.57 1.07
CA PRO A 204 5.75 3.52 0.43
C PRO A 204 4.28 3.14 0.65
N TYR A 205 4.00 1.85 0.81
CA TYR A 205 2.65 1.33 1.04
C TYR A 205 2.24 1.33 2.51
N LYS A 206 3.18 1.60 3.43
CA LYS A 206 2.94 1.62 4.88
C LYS A 206 2.29 0.34 5.41
N VAL A 207 2.77 -0.81 4.95
CA VAL A 207 2.26 -2.14 5.33
C VAL A 207 3.12 -2.88 6.35
N ARG A 208 4.30 -2.36 6.66
CA ARG A 208 5.17 -2.91 7.71
C ARG A 208 4.67 -2.50 9.07
N ARG A 209 4.48 -3.48 9.97
CA ARG A 209 3.95 -3.28 11.31
C ARG A 209 4.89 -3.82 12.37
N PHE A 210 4.88 -3.19 13.54
CA PHE A 210 5.63 -3.63 14.71
C PHE A 210 4.69 -3.80 15.87
N ASN A 211 4.83 -4.91 16.59
CA ASN A 211 4.04 -5.17 17.78
C ASN A 211 4.60 -4.37 18.95
N TRP A 212 3.76 -3.52 19.53
CA TRP A 212 4.10 -2.65 20.66
C TRP A 212 3.68 -3.23 22.00
N PHE A 213 2.98 -4.37 21.99
CA PHE A 213 2.47 -4.97 23.20
C PHE A 213 3.51 -5.83 23.90
N LEU A 214 3.49 -5.76 25.22
CA LEU A 214 4.27 -6.62 26.10
C LEU A 214 3.34 -7.70 26.66
N TYR A 215 3.50 -8.91 26.22
CA TYR A 215 2.64 -10.03 26.61
C TYR A 215 3.11 -10.78 27.86
N ASN A 216 4.18 -10.35 28.52
CA ASN A 216 4.84 -11.05 29.62
C ASN A 216 3.97 -11.22 30.89
N GLY A 217 2.91 -10.45 31.03
CA GLY A 217 2.01 -10.53 32.20
C GLY A 217 0.75 -11.35 31.97
N ASN A 218 0.61 -12.00 30.81
CA ASN A 218 -0.58 -12.75 30.47
C ASN A 218 -0.21 -14.18 30.04
N ASP A 219 -0.36 -15.14 30.96
CA ASP A 219 0.04 -16.53 30.74
C ASP A 219 -0.77 -17.20 29.61
N GLU A 220 -2.02 -16.83 29.42
CA GLU A 220 -2.86 -17.36 28.35
C GLU A 220 -2.36 -16.87 26.98
N PHE A 221 -2.04 -15.58 26.85
CA PHE A 221 -1.42 -15.06 25.64
C PHE A 221 -0.04 -15.68 25.39
N ASP A 222 0.75 -15.86 26.42
CA ASP A 222 2.06 -16.49 26.30
C ASP A 222 1.96 -17.92 25.78
N TYR A 223 0.94 -18.67 26.22
CA TYR A 223 0.71 -20.04 25.76
C TYR A 223 0.38 -20.09 24.26
N HIS A 224 -0.52 -19.22 23.80
CA HIS A 224 -0.95 -19.20 22.40
C HIS A 224 0.04 -18.50 21.45
N MET A 225 0.84 -17.57 21.95
CA MET A 225 1.82 -16.83 21.15
C MET A 225 3.22 -17.45 21.13
N LYS A 226 3.46 -18.49 21.90
CA LYS A 226 4.70 -19.26 21.83
C LYS A 226 4.67 -20.14 20.58
N ASN A 227 5.68 -19.99 19.74
CA ASN A 227 5.89 -20.97 18.68
C ASN A 227 6.27 -22.33 19.28
N HIS A 228 6.27 -23.38 18.48
CA HIS A 228 6.61 -24.75 18.87
C HIS A 228 8.00 -24.90 19.52
N LEU A 229 8.86 -23.90 19.44
CA LEU A 229 10.17 -23.83 20.10
C LEU A 229 10.12 -23.13 21.45
N GLY A 230 8.92 -22.76 21.95
CA GLY A 230 8.73 -22.07 23.22
C GLY A 230 9.22 -20.62 23.25
N ARG A 231 9.50 -20.02 22.09
CA ARG A 231 9.91 -18.64 21.97
C ARG A 231 8.68 -17.73 21.86
N LYS A 232 8.75 -16.57 22.54
CA LYS A 232 7.72 -15.53 22.36
C LYS A 232 7.86 -14.90 20.98
N VAL A 233 6.79 -14.80 20.23
CA VAL A 233 6.72 -14.19 18.91
C VAL A 233 6.44 -12.69 19.05
#